data_f9ba38049bb6225fff7c8594f68d762e
#
_entry.id   f9ba38049bb6225fff7c8594f68d762e
#
_cell.length_a   1.000
_cell.length_b   1.000
_cell.length_c   1.000
_cell.angle_alpha   90.00
_cell.angle_beta   90.00
_cell.angle_gamma   90.00
#
_symmetry.space_group_name_H-M   'P 1'
#
loop_
_entity.id
_entity.type
_entity.pdbx_description
1 polymer ?
#
loop_
_entity_poly.entity_id
_entity_poly.type
_entity_poly.pdbx_seq_one_letter_code
_entity_poly.pdbx_strand_id
1 'polypeptide(L)'
;IPLLHTWSLSVEEQFYIIYPLVLLGLVIFLRKHIKLILIIVIISSLILASIINLNHQSFNFYMLPTRGWELLFGALLGFNINQLNISKDKKKKEILAIFGFLILLFSFAFFDTTNNHPTYLTLIPVTATYLIIQDTNKENLINKLLSFKILIFIGLISYSFYLWHHPIFSFAKI
;
A
#
# COMPACT_ATOMS: atom_id res chain seq x y z
N ILE A 1 -7.36 -25.69 -1.65
CA ILE A 1 -6.17 -25.44 -2.51
C ILE A 1 -5.12 -24.77 -1.64
N PRO A 2 -3.95 -25.42 -1.39
CA PRO A 2 -2.96 -24.98 -0.40
C PRO A 2 -2.37 -23.57 -0.66
N LEU A 3 -2.33 -23.13 -1.91
CA LEU A 3 -1.71 -21.87 -2.32
C LEU A 3 -2.73 -20.80 -2.74
N LEU A 4 -4.00 -20.94 -2.35
CA LEU A 4 -5.04 -19.99 -2.78
C LEU A 4 -4.75 -18.55 -2.30
N HIS A 5 -4.06 -18.38 -1.18
CA HIS A 5 -3.76 -17.06 -0.59
C HIS A 5 -2.65 -16.29 -1.33
N THR A 6 -1.87 -16.95 -2.22
CA THR A 6 -0.74 -16.28 -2.92
C THR A 6 -1.18 -15.34 -4.06
N TRP A 7 -2.48 -15.18 -4.27
CA TRP A 7 -2.99 -14.25 -5.28
C TRP A 7 -2.54 -12.80 -5.07
N SER A 8 -2.45 -12.33 -3.82
CA SER A 8 -1.99 -10.98 -3.53
C SER A 8 -0.53 -10.77 -3.93
N LEU A 9 0.30 -11.78 -3.70
CA LEU A 9 1.69 -11.79 -4.14
C LEU A 9 1.79 -11.72 -5.67
N SER A 10 0.88 -12.39 -6.41
CA SER A 10 0.84 -12.32 -7.87
C SER A 10 0.63 -10.89 -8.39
N VAL A 11 -0.21 -10.08 -7.75
CA VAL A 11 -0.42 -8.67 -8.12
C VAL A 11 0.83 -7.84 -7.85
N GLU A 12 1.51 -8.08 -6.72
CA GLU A 12 2.77 -7.40 -6.37
C GLU A 12 3.88 -7.75 -7.36
N GLU A 13 4.04 -9.03 -7.73
CA GLU A 13 5.03 -9.48 -8.71
C GLU A 13 4.79 -8.86 -10.10
N GLN A 14 3.54 -8.79 -10.55
CA GLN A 14 3.19 -8.06 -11.78
C GLN A 14 3.64 -6.61 -11.71
N PHE A 15 3.41 -5.95 -10.57
CA PHE A 15 3.84 -4.58 -10.37
C PHE A 15 5.37 -4.44 -10.40
N TYR A 16 6.10 -5.31 -9.73
CA TYR A 16 7.57 -5.27 -9.67
C TYR A 16 8.24 -5.50 -11.04
N ILE A 17 7.58 -6.23 -11.93
CA ILE A 17 8.06 -6.41 -13.30
C ILE A 17 7.71 -5.20 -14.18
N ILE A 18 6.46 -4.75 -14.13
CA ILE A 18 5.93 -3.73 -15.06
C ILE A 18 6.40 -2.32 -14.65
N TYR A 19 6.33 -1.99 -13.36
CA TYR A 19 6.58 -0.63 -12.88
C TYR A 19 8.00 -0.13 -13.18
N PRO A 20 9.10 -0.88 -12.98
CA PRO A 20 10.45 -0.40 -13.30
C PRO A 20 10.62 -0.11 -14.79
N LEU A 21 10.02 -0.91 -15.68
CA LEU A 21 10.09 -0.69 -17.13
C LEU A 21 9.33 0.57 -17.53
N VAL A 22 8.13 0.74 -17.00
CA VAL A 22 7.32 1.96 -17.23
C VAL A 22 8.05 3.18 -16.67
N LEU A 23 8.58 3.09 -15.46
CA LEU A 23 9.33 4.17 -14.83
C LEU A 23 10.56 4.56 -15.64
N LEU A 24 11.33 3.59 -16.13
CA LEU A 24 12.48 3.83 -16.99
C LEU A 24 12.07 4.60 -18.24
N GLY A 25 11.01 4.19 -18.92
CA GLY A 25 10.47 4.91 -20.07
C GLY A 25 10.04 6.33 -19.71
N LEU A 26 9.35 6.53 -18.59
CA LEU A 26 8.94 7.85 -18.12
C LEU A 26 10.14 8.75 -17.79
N VAL A 27 11.19 8.20 -17.20
CA VAL A 27 12.43 8.97 -16.87
C VAL A 27 13.15 9.41 -18.15
N ILE A 28 13.18 8.56 -19.18
CA ILE A 28 13.84 8.88 -20.47
C ILE A 28 13.05 9.92 -21.25
N PHE A 29 11.73 9.73 -21.41
CA PHE A 29 10.94 10.52 -22.35
C PHE A 29 10.15 11.66 -21.69
N LEU A 30 9.72 11.51 -20.42
CA LEU A 30 8.74 12.39 -19.78
C LEU A 30 9.12 12.80 -18.35
N ARG A 31 10.42 12.91 -18.05
CA ARG A 31 10.97 13.18 -16.70
C ARG A 31 10.26 14.31 -15.95
N LYS A 32 9.91 15.40 -16.64
CA LYS A 32 9.25 16.57 -16.03
C LYS A 32 7.81 16.28 -15.58
N HIS A 33 7.16 15.28 -16.17
CA HIS A 33 5.73 15.00 -15.97
C HIS A 33 5.47 13.71 -15.17
N ILE A 34 6.51 13.03 -14.66
CA ILE A 34 6.38 11.74 -13.97
C ILE A 34 5.33 11.80 -12.85
N LYS A 35 5.40 12.80 -11.98
CA LYS A 35 4.43 12.94 -10.86
C LYS A 35 3.00 13.10 -11.36
N LEU A 36 2.80 13.92 -12.39
CA LEU A 36 1.48 14.14 -12.98
C LEU A 36 0.93 12.85 -13.60
N ILE A 37 1.76 12.12 -14.33
CA ILE A 37 1.39 10.85 -14.95
C ILE A 37 1.04 9.82 -13.87
N LEU A 38 1.84 9.68 -12.81
CA LEU A 38 1.53 8.79 -11.70
C LEU A 38 0.19 9.12 -11.05
N ILE A 39 -0.10 10.39 -10.82
CA ILE A 39 -1.39 10.83 -10.26
C ILE A 39 -2.54 10.47 -11.19
N ILE A 40 -2.40 10.70 -12.49
CA ILE A 40 -3.43 10.34 -13.48
C ILE A 40 -3.68 8.83 -13.49
N VAL A 41 -2.61 8.02 -13.45
CA VAL A 41 -2.71 6.55 -13.43
C VAL A 41 -3.35 6.07 -12.12
N ILE A 42 -3.02 6.66 -10.97
CA ILE A 42 -3.65 6.36 -9.68
C ILE A 42 -5.16 6.63 -9.77
N ILE A 43 -5.56 7.80 -10.24
CA ILE A 43 -6.98 8.18 -10.35
C ILE A 43 -7.70 7.27 -11.34
N SER A 44 -7.13 7.00 -12.52
CA SER A 44 -7.76 6.12 -13.52
C SER A 44 -7.91 4.69 -13.01
N SER A 45 -6.91 4.14 -12.32
CA SER A 45 -6.96 2.82 -11.69
C SER A 45 -8.04 2.74 -10.61
N LEU A 46 -8.18 3.77 -9.77
CA LEU A 46 -9.21 3.85 -8.74
C LEU A 46 -10.62 3.93 -9.33
N ILE A 47 -10.81 4.74 -10.36
CA ILE A 47 -12.08 4.84 -11.08
C ILE A 47 -12.44 3.48 -11.72
N LEU A 48 -11.46 2.84 -12.36
CA LEU A 48 -11.63 1.52 -12.96
C LEU A 48 -12.04 0.48 -11.91
N ALA A 49 -11.36 0.46 -10.75
CA ALA A 49 -11.71 -0.41 -9.63
C ALA A 49 -13.16 -0.21 -9.16
N SER A 50 -13.59 1.04 -9.05
CA SER A 50 -14.96 1.38 -8.60
C SER A 50 -16.03 0.94 -9.61
N ILE A 51 -15.76 1.07 -10.91
CA ILE A 51 -16.70 0.66 -11.97
C ILE A 51 -16.79 -0.88 -12.07
N ILE A 52 -15.63 -1.55 -12.09
CA ILE A 52 -15.57 -3.01 -12.25
C ILE A 52 -16.12 -3.73 -11.02
N ASN A 53 -16.00 -3.15 -9.83
CA ASN A 53 -16.51 -3.73 -8.60
C ASN A 53 -18.02 -4.03 -8.65
N LEU A 54 -18.79 -3.27 -9.43
CA LEU A 54 -20.25 -3.45 -9.58
C LEU A 54 -20.62 -4.74 -10.33
N ASN A 55 -19.77 -5.22 -11.26
CA ASN A 55 -20.12 -6.30 -12.19
C ASN A 55 -19.20 -7.53 -12.08
N HIS A 56 -17.92 -7.34 -11.73
CA HIS A 56 -16.89 -8.39 -11.79
C HIS A 56 -15.93 -8.30 -10.59
N GLN A 57 -16.42 -8.61 -9.39
CA GLN A 57 -15.64 -8.50 -8.15
C GLN A 57 -14.37 -9.34 -8.16
N SER A 58 -14.40 -10.57 -8.68
CA SER A 58 -13.22 -11.44 -8.77
C SER A 58 -12.14 -10.86 -9.67
N PHE A 59 -12.51 -10.29 -10.83
CA PHE A 59 -11.55 -9.63 -11.72
C PHE A 59 -10.93 -8.41 -11.05
N ASN A 60 -11.76 -7.60 -10.39
CA ASN A 60 -11.31 -6.41 -9.64
C ASN A 60 -10.27 -6.76 -8.57
N PHE A 61 -10.43 -7.91 -7.94
CA PHE A 61 -9.58 -8.34 -6.82
C PHE A 61 -8.22 -8.89 -7.26
N TYR A 62 -8.13 -9.56 -8.43
CA TYR A 62 -6.93 -10.28 -8.86
C TYR A 62 -6.07 -9.54 -9.89
N MET A 63 -6.53 -8.41 -10.43
CA MET A 63 -5.86 -7.75 -11.54
C MET A 63 -5.11 -6.49 -11.12
N LEU A 64 -3.89 -6.32 -11.66
CA LEU A 64 -3.05 -5.16 -11.40
C LEU A 64 -3.70 -3.82 -11.82
N PRO A 65 -4.41 -3.67 -12.95
CA PRO A 65 -5.00 -2.39 -13.34
C PRO A 65 -5.98 -1.80 -12.33
N THR A 66 -6.67 -2.64 -11.54
CA THR A 66 -7.65 -2.21 -10.54
C THR A 66 -7.06 -2.03 -9.15
N ARG A 67 -5.87 -2.60 -8.88
CA ARG A 67 -5.17 -2.50 -7.59
C ARG A 67 -3.86 -1.73 -7.65
N GLY A 68 -3.37 -1.46 -8.86
CA GLY A 68 -2.11 -0.76 -9.06
C GLY A 68 -2.04 0.61 -8.39
N TRP A 69 -3.18 1.29 -8.19
CA TRP A 69 -3.23 2.57 -7.50
C TRP A 69 -2.74 2.48 -6.05
N GLU A 70 -2.96 1.37 -5.33
CA GLU A 70 -2.48 1.15 -3.96
C GLU A 70 -0.94 1.17 -3.92
N LEU A 71 -0.30 0.46 -4.84
CA LEU A 71 1.17 0.37 -4.96
C LEU A 71 1.78 1.67 -5.50
N LEU A 72 1.10 2.32 -6.45
CA LEU A 72 1.54 3.60 -7.01
C LEU A 72 1.48 4.75 -5.99
N PHE A 73 0.62 4.68 -4.99
CA PHE A 73 0.65 5.61 -3.86
C PHE A 73 1.99 5.56 -3.13
N GLY A 74 2.53 4.35 -2.89
CA GLY A 74 3.87 4.16 -2.34
C GLY A 74 4.96 4.71 -3.26
N ALA A 75 4.84 4.49 -4.57
CA ALA A 75 5.77 5.04 -5.54
C ALA A 75 5.77 6.58 -5.56
N LEU A 76 4.58 7.20 -5.49
CA LEU A 76 4.44 8.66 -5.39
C LEU A 76 5.10 9.22 -4.13
N LEU A 77 4.99 8.50 -3.00
CA LEU A 77 5.70 8.85 -1.77
C LEU A 77 7.21 8.85 -1.98
N GLY A 78 7.76 7.83 -2.65
CA GLY A 78 9.19 7.73 -2.97
C GLY A 78 9.71 8.94 -3.74
N PHE A 79 8.95 9.44 -4.71
CA PHE A 79 9.30 10.67 -5.45
C PHE A 79 9.28 11.93 -4.58
N ASN A 80 8.46 11.96 -3.55
CA ASN A 80 8.33 13.11 -2.66
C ASN A 80 9.25 13.08 -1.46
N ILE A 81 9.88 11.94 -1.13
CA ILE A 81 10.62 11.74 0.11
C ILE A 81 11.76 12.74 0.30
N ASN A 82 12.48 13.08 -0.78
CA ASN A 82 13.55 14.08 -0.72
C ASN A 82 13.02 15.49 -0.45
N GLN A 83 11.85 15.84 -1.00
CA GLN A 83 11.21 17.13 -0.76
C GLN A 83 10.61 17.19 0.64
N LEU A 84 10.09 16.07 1.14
CA LEU A 84 9.56 15.94 2.50
C LEU A 84 10.66 16.09 3.55
N ASN A 85 11.87 15.59 3.30
CA ASN A 85 13.01 15.74 4.21
C ASN A 85 13.50 17.20 4.33
N ILE A 86 13.27 18.02 3.28
CA ILE A 86 13.62 19.44 3.27
C ILE A 86 12.58 20.29 4.04
N SER A 87 11.36 19.79 4.20
CA SER A 87 10.32 20.51 4.94
C SER A 87 10.70 20.65 6.41
N LYS A 88 10.90 21.90 6.85
CA LYS A 88 11.36 22.26 8.20
C LYS A 88 10.32 22.00 9.31
N ASP A 89 9.10 21.67 8.97
CA ASP A 89 7.97 21.59 9.90
C ASP A 89 7.84 20.18 10.52
N LYS A 90 8.81 19.81 11.36
CA LYS A 90 8.88 18.50 12.03
C LYS A 90 7.61 18.21 12.84
N LYS A 91 7.08 19.21 13.55
CA LYS A 91 5.85 19.06 14.36
C LYS A 91 4.63 18.73 13.51
N LYS A 92 4.49 19.36 12.33
CA LYS A 92 3.37 19.09 11.42
C LYS A 92 3.42 17.65 10.90
N LYS A 93 4.60 17.12 10.55
CA LYS A 93 4.76 15.74 10.11
C LYS A 93 4.40 14.76 11.22
N GLU A 94 4.85 15.02 12.44
CA GLU A 94 4.52 14.20 13.60
C GLU A 94 3.01 14.15 13.85
N ILE A 95 2.33 15.29 13.83
CA ILE A 95 0.85 15.36 13.97
C ILE A 95 0.17 14.56 12.86
N LEU A 96 0.62 14.70 11.61
CA LEU A 96 0.07 13.95 10.48
C LEU A 96 0.31 12.44 10.63
N ALA A 97 1.47 12.01 11.12
CA ALA A 97 1.77 10.60 11.37
C ALA A 97 0.89 10.03 12.49
N ILE A 98 0.68 10.78 13.59
CA ILE A 98 -0.23 10.39 14.67
C ILE A 98 -1.66 10.25 14.13
N PHE A 99 -2.12 11.25 13.37
CA PHE A 99 -3.45 11.21 12.76
C PHE A 99 -3.62 10.03 11.80
N GLY A 100 -2.60 9.76 10.95
CA GLY A 100 -2.56 8.58 10.09
C GLY A 100 -2.64 7.29 10.88
N PHE A 101 -1.92 7.18 12.00
CA PHE A 101 -1.95 6.00 12.85
C PHE A 101 -3.33 5.76 13.49
N LEU A 102 -3.99 6.81 13.94
CA LEU A 102 -5.35 6.72 14.48
C LEU A 102 -6.37 6.30 13.41
N ILE A 103 -6.26 6.84 12.19
CA ILE A 103 -7.11 6.44 11.06
C ILE A 103 -6.87 4.96 10.71
N LEU A 104 -5.63 4.51 10.75
CA LEU A 104 -5.30 3.10 10.47
C LEU A 104 -5.93 2.17 11.50
N LEU A 105 -5.82 2.50 12.79
CA LEU A 105 -6.46 1.75 13.87
C LEU A 105 -7.99 1.75 13.73
N PHE A 106 -8.57 2.90 13.40
CA PHE A 106 -10.00 3.00 13.11
C PHE A 106 -10.40 2.08 11.95
N SER A 107 -9.62 2.07 10.87
CA SER A 107 -9.88 1.20 9.72
C SER A 107 -9.87 -0.29 10.10
N PHE A 108 -8.94 -0.73 10.95
CA PHE A 108 -8.90 -2.11 11.44
C PHE A 108 -10.09 -2.48 12.34
N ALA A 109 -10.61 -1.52 13.10
CA ALA A 109 -11.74 -1.76 14.00
C ALA A 109 -13.09 -1.79 13.30
N PHE A 110 -13.28 -1.03 12.22
CA PHE A 110 -14.58 -0.78 11.61
C PHE A 110 -14.74 -1.34 10.19
N PHE A 111 -13.65 -1.72 9.52
CA PHE A 111 -13.78 -2.36 8.20
C PHE A 111 -14.02 -3.84 8.37
N ASP A 112 -15.16 -4.30 7.88
CA ASP A 112 -15.59 -5.69 7.93
C ASP A 112 -15.43 -6.36 6.55
N THR A 113 -15.47 -7.68 6.53
CA THR A 113 -15.42 -8.54 5.32
C THR A 113 -16.56 -8.29 4.34
N THR A 114 -17.64 -7.62 4.78
CA THR A 114 -18.76 -7.19 3.92
C THR A 114 -18.40 -6.03 3.00
N ASN A 115 -17.32 -5.29 3.30
CA ASN A 115 -16.84 -4.20 2.45
C ASN A 115 -16.09 -4.78 1.25
N ASN A 116 -16.67 -4.63 0.08
CA ASN A 116 -16.05 -5.06 -1.17
C ASN A 116 -14.70 -4.35 -1.38
N HIS A 117 -13.66 -5.12 -1.66
CA HIS A 117 -12.31 -4.65 -1.95
C HIS A 117 -11.92 -4.99 -3.39
N PRO A 118 -11.15 -4.12 -4.08
CA PRO A 118 -10.76 -2.74 -3.80
C PRO A 118 -11.88 -1.73 -4.15
N THR A 119 -12.07 -0.72 -3.29
CA THR A 119 -13.03 0.37 -3.51
C THR A 119 -12.44 1.70 -3.01
N TYR A 120 -13.21 2.80 -3.18
CA TYR A 120 -12.83 4.10 -2.62
C TYR A 120 -12.64 4.09 -1.09
N LEU A 121 -13.24 3.14 -0.37
CA LEU A 121 -13.03 2.99 1.08
C LEU A 121 -11.60 2.58 1.43
N THR A 122 -10.92 1.84 0.54
CA THR A 122 -9.51 1.48 0.70
C THR A 122 -8.55 2.68 0.64
N LEU A 123 -8.99 3.81 0.11
CA LEU A 123 -8.22 5.06 0.20
C LEU A 123 -7.92 5.46 1.65
N ILE A 124 -8.81 5.13 2.58
CA ILE A 124 -8.64 5.52 3.99
C ILE A 124 -7.39 4.88 4.60
N PRO A 125 -7.23 3.53 4.63
CA PRO A 125 -6.00 2.93 5.17
C PRO A 125 -4.76 3.19 4.31
N VAL A 126 -4.89 3.35 2.98
CA VAL A 126 -3.76 3.67 2.10
C VAL A 126 -3.23 5.07 2.39
N THR A 127 -4.10 6.08 2.51
CA THR A 127 -3.69 7.44 2.87
C THR A 127 -3.16 7.51 4.31
N ALA A 128 -3.73 6.76 5.24
CA ALA A 128 -3.24 6.65 6.61
C ALA A 128 -1.80 6.13 6.64
N THR A 129 -1.52 5.05 5.91
CA THR A 129 -0.16 4.49 5.78
C THR A 129 0.80 5.49 5.13
N TYR A 130 0.35 6.19 4.08
CA TYR A 130 1.14 7.27 3.45
C TYR A 130 1.53 8.34 4.46
N LEU A 131 0.60 8.79 5.31
CA LEU A 131 0.86 9.81 6.35
C LEU A 131 1.88 9.34 7.40
N ILE A 132 1.87 8.06 7.75
CA ILE A 132 2.84 7.48 8.69
C ILE A 132 4.24 7.43 8.04
N ILE A 133 4.35 6.90 6.82
CA ILE A 133 5.63 6.68 6.15
C ILE A 133 6.32 8.01 5.77
N GLN A 134 5.57 9.07 5.50
CA GLN A 134 6.15 10.37 5.17
C GLN A 134 6.95 10.99 6.32
N ASP A 135 6.72 10.58 7.57
CA ASP A 135 7.48 11.03 8.72
C ASP A 135 8.73 10.17 8.91
N THR A 136 9.87 10.71 8.50
CA THR A 136 11.18 10.02 8.57
C THR A 136 11.94 10.32 9.85
N ASN A 137 11.40 11.11 10.78
CA ASN A 137 12.08 11.47 12.01
C ASN A 137 12.00 10.34 13.05
N LYS A 138 13.14 9.70 13.32
CA LYS A 138 13.24 8.58 14.28
C LYS A 138 12.90 8.95 15.73
N GLU A 139 12.91 10.23 16.08
CA GLU A 139 12.61 10.69 17.43
C GLU A 139 11.12 10.84 17.69
N ASN A 140 10.31 10.90 16.66
CA ASN A 140 8.87 11.07 16.76
C ASN A 140 8.19 9.86 17.39
N LEU A 141 7.08 10.07 18.05
CA LEU A 141 6.38 9.09 18.87
C LEU A 141 5.99 7.83 18.07
N ILE A 142 5.42 8.00 16.89
CA ILE A 142 4.98 6.86 16.04
C ILE A 142 6.19 6.07 15.56
N ASN A 143 7.26 6.73 15.13
CA ASN A 143 8.46 6.05 14.68
C ASN A 143 9.17 5.30 15.83
N LYS A 144 9.20 5.84 17.04
CA LYS A 144 9.68 5.12 18.24
C LYS A 144 8.84 3.89 18.53
N LEU A 145 7.51 4.03 18.47
CA LEU A 145 6.58 2.93 18.69
C LEU A 145 6.81 1.80 17.65
N LEU A 146 6.85 2.14 16.36
CA LEU A 146 7.04 1.17 15.27
C LEU A 146 8.45 0.57 15.25
N SER A 147 9.44 1.27 15.82
CA SER A 147 10.84 0.80 15.96
C SER A 147 11.05 -0.08 17.18
N PHE A 148 10.01 -0.44 17.91
CA PHE A 148 10.15 -1.35 19.05
C PHE A 148 10.61 -2.74 18.59
N LYS A 149 11.62 -3.31 19.26
CA LYS A 149 12.29 -4.56 18.82
C LYS A 149 11.33 -5.71 18.51
N ILE A 150 10.26 -5.85 19.31
CA ILE A 150 9.25 -6.91 19.10
C ILE A 150 8.48 -6.66 17.80
N LEU A 151 8.08 -5.40 17.51
CA LEU A 151 7.35 -5.07 16.28
C LEU A 151 8.24 -5.25 15.04
N ILE A 152 9.51 -4.86 15.13
CA ILE A 152 10.49 -5.12 14.06
C ILE A 152 10.64 -6.63 13.83
N PHE A 153 10.79 -7.42 14.90
CA PHE A 153 10.89 -8.88 14.78
C PHE A 153 9.66 -9.49 14.13
N ILE A 154 8.45 -9.10 14.56
CA ILE A 154 7.19 -9.54 13.94
C ILE A 154 7.16 -9.16 12.45
N GLY A 155 7.56 -7.93 12.10
CA GLY A 155 7.65 -7.49 10.72
C GLY A 155 8.60 -8.34 9.87
N LEU A 156 9.78 -8.68 10.40
CA LEU A 156 10.77 -9.50 9.68
C LEU A 156 10.27 -10.93 9.38
N ILE A 157 9.52 -11.55 10.30
CA ILE A 157 8.99 -12.90 10.10
C ILE A 157 7.63 -12.92 9.38
N SER A 158 6.96 -11.78 9.23
CA SER A 158 5.59 -11.67 8.72
C SER A 158 5.43 -12.27 7.33
N TYR A 159 6.40 -12.03 6.44
CA TYR A 159 6.38 -12.57 5.07
C TYR A 159 6.44 -14.10 5.05
N SER A 160 7.37 -14.69 5.81
CA SER A 160 7.48 -16.15 5.91
C SER A 160 6.23 -16.75 6.56
N PHE A 161 5.71 -16.10 7.59
CA PHE A 161 4.47 -16.53 8.24
C PHE A 161 3.27 -16.46 7.28
N TYR A 162 3.16 -15.40 6.48
CA TYR A 162 2.14 -15.27 5.43
C TYR A 162 2.23 -16.40 4.39
N LEU A 163 3.41 -16.78 3.95
CA LEU A 163 3.57 -17.86 2.96
C LEU A 163 3.19 -19.23 3.52
N TRP A 164 3.51 -19.52 4.78
CA TRP A 164 3.39 -20.85 5.37
C TRP A 164 2.08 -21.11 6.11
N HIS A 165 1.39 -20.07 6.62
CA HIS A 165 0.18 -20.29 7.44
C HIS A 165 -0.91 -21.07 6.70
N HIS A 166 -1.23 -20.74 5.48
CA HIS A 166 -2.32 -21.37 4.73
C HIS A 166 -1.99 -22.81 4.28
N PRO A 167 -0.81 -23.12 3.73
CA PRO A 167 -0.38 -24.51 3.50
C PRO A 167 -0.46 -25.36 4.77
N ILE A 168 0.08 -24.88 5.90
CA ILE A 168 0.05 -25.61 7.17
C ILE A 168 -1.39 -25.92 7.57
N PHE A 169 -2.29 -24.95 7.56
CA PHE A 169 -3.71 -25.18 7.87
C PHE A 169 -4.41 -26.09 6.85
N SER A 170 -4.05 -26.01 5.58
CA SER A 170 -4.63 -26.87 4.54
C SER A 170 -4.21 -28.33 4.72
N PHE A 171 -2.98 -28.60 5.11
CA PHE A 171 -2.50 -29.97 5.39
C PHE A 171 -2.95 -30.49 6.77
N ALA A 172 -3.13 -29.61 7.74
CA ALA A 172 -3.64 -30.01 9.07
C ALA A 172 -5.13 -30.39 9.08
N LYS A 173 -5.88 -30.04 8.04
CA LYS A 173 -7.31 -30.38 7.87
C LYS A 173 -7.54 -31.70 7.11
N ILE A 174 -6.47 -32.35 6.64
CA ILE A 174 -6.53 -33.68 6.02
C ILE A 174 -6.36 -34.74 7.08
#